data_7c8f81fa5376d9abc2439bf7e4392c88
#
_entry.id   7c8f81fa5376d9abc2439bf7e4392c88
#
_cell.length_a   1.000
_cell.length_b   1.000
_cell.length_c   1.000
_cell.angle_alpha   90.00
_cell.angle_beta   90.00
_cell.angle_gamma   90.00
#
_symmetry.space_group_name_H-M   'P 1'
#
loop_
_entity.id
_entity.type
_entity.pdbx_description
1 polymer ?
#
loop_
_entity_poly.entity_id
_entity_poly.type
_entity_poly.pdbx_seq_one_letter_code
_entity_poly.pdbx_strand_id
1 'polypeptide(L)'
;MLAKINSYALNGVLGYEVAIEVDLNAGLPSYDTVGLADTAIKESKERVRSAIKNSYYTYPVRKITINLAPADTKKEGSHFDLAIALGILIASEEIVSQTYKDYIILGELSLDGSINSIRGVLPLIISAIQDGHKKFILPAKNAKEASYISGIEVYAFDKLSEVVDFLTGKSEVKPLETSEFVAISKANKYSVDFSEVKGQFVAKRALEIAVAGGHNVLMIGPPGAGKTMMAKCVPTIMPDMTFEEAIEVTKIHSVAGILDDSVGIVVNRPFRTPHHTATVPALMGGGNNAKPGEISLAHNGVLFLDEMPEYQRRTLETLRQPLEDGVAVVSRAKRTLEYPARFMLVASMNPCPCGNLGSKTQQCKCTPLEIHRYISKLSGPLLDRIDLQIEVDSISYDDFRSSVPNESSEAIKERVEKARAIQRTRYSGSKTKTNDEMTNAQVKKYCALDKVGEELLKNAFTKLNLTARASTRVLKVARTIADLDGSEDVLSKHVAEAIQYRSLDRKYWD
;
A
#
# COMPACT_ATOMS: atom_id res chain seq x y z
N MET A 1 -33.21 -30.41 6.19
CA MET A 1 -31.94 -30.76 6.86
C MET A 1 -31.07 -29.51 6.84
N LEU A 2 -30.32 -29.21 7.91
CA LEU A 2 -29.47 -28.03 8.05
C LEU A 2 -28.02 -28.37 7.68
N ALA A 3 -27.42 -27.61 6.75
CA ALA A 3 -25.99 -27.64 6.46
C ALA A 3 -25.35 -26.33 6.94
N LYS A 4 -24.14 -26.42 7.50
CA LYS A 4 -23.38 -25.25 7.97
C LYS A 4 -21.99 -25.28 7.33
N ILE A 5 -21.67 -24.26 6.52
CA ILE A 5 -20.41 -24.11 5.79
C ILE A 5 -19.65 -22.90 6.35
N ASN A 6 -18.35 -23.05 6.57
CA ASN A 6 -17.51 -21.97 7.05
C ASN A 6 -16.93 -21.17 5.87
N SER A 7 -17.04 -19.87 5.94
CA SER A 7 -16.52 -18.92 4.97
C SER A 7 -16.00 -17.67 5.68
N TYR A 8 -15.48 -16.72 4.94
CA TYR A 8 -14.96 -15.45 5.48
C TYR A 8 -15.43 -14.26 4.67
N ALA A 9 -15.58 -13.10 5.32
CA ALA A 9 -15.88 -11.83 4.68
C ALA A 9 -14.84 -10.78 5.04
N LEU A 10 -14.72 -9.72 4.23
CA LEU A 10 -13.80 -8.62 4.47
C LEU A 10 -14.48 -7.46 5.21
N ASN A 11 -13.71 -6.86 6.13
CA ASN A 11 -13.97 -5.55 6.70
C ASN A 11 -12.69 -4.71 6.57
N GLY A 12 -12.57 -3.91 5.52
CA GLY A 12 -11.30 -3.28 5.13
C GLY A 12 -10.28 -4.31 4.65
N VAL A 13 -9.12 -4.38 5.31
CA VAL A 13 -8.07 -5.37 5.05
C VAL A 13 -8.07 -6.55 6.04
N LEU A 14 -9.07 -6.62 6.90
CA LEU A 14 -9.24 -7.70 7.87
C LEU A 14 -10.40 -8.60 7.45
N GLY A 15 -10.24 -9.92 7.62
CA GLY A 15 -11.30 -10.90 7.45
C GLY A 15 -12.03 -11.16 8.77
N TYR A 16 -13.25 -11.65 8.69
CA TYR A 16 -14.01 -12.20 9.81
C TYR A 16 -14.80 -13.41 9.35
N GLU A 17 -15.01 -14.37 10.25
CA GLU A 17 -15.70 -15.61 9.95
C GLU A 17 -17.19 -15.38 9.62
N VAL A 18 -17.68 -16.08 8.60
CA VAL A 18 -19.11 -16.12 8.23
C VAL A 18 -19.55 -17.57 8.13
N ALA A 19 -20.46 -17.95 9.00
CA ALA A 19 -21.12 -19.25 8.90
C ALA A 19 -22.30 -19.13 7.94
N ILE A 20 -22.31 -19.94 6.88
CA ILE A 20 -23.38 -20.06 5.90
C ILE A 20 -24.24 -21.25 6.29
N GLU A 21 -25.43 -20.99 6.78
CA GLU A 21 -26.40 -22.01 7.20
C GLU A 21 -27.47 -22.12 6.14
N VAL A 22 -27.61 -23.32 5.57
CA VAL A 22 -28.62 -23.63 4.54
C VAL A 22 -29.63 -24.61 5.11
N ASP A 23 -30.89 -24.20 5.18
CA ASP A 23 -31.98 -25.02 5.66
C ASP A 23 -33.01 -25.27 4.55
N LEU A 24 -33.37 -26.55 4.38
CA LEU A 24 -34.36 -27.01 3.42
C LEU A 24 -35.61 -27.52 4.12
N ASN A 25 -36.73 -26.81 3.91
CA ASN A 25 -38.02 -27.14 4.51
C ASN A 25 -39.06 -27.58 3.46
N ALA A 26 -40.03 -28.40 3.87
CA ALA A 26 -41.21 -28.65 3.07
C ALA A 26 -42.04 -27.38 2.88
N GLY A 27 -42.60 -27.18 1.70
CA GLY A 27 -43.45 -26.04 1.38
C GLY A 27 -43.34 -25.57 -0.06
N LEU A 28 -44.00 -24.47 -0.38
CA LEU A 28 -43.85 -23.85 -1.71
C LEU A 28 -42.40 -23.44 -1.95
N PRO A 29 -41.87 -23.73 -3.17
CA PRO A 29 -40.53 -23.39 -3.49
C PRO A 29 -40.25 -21.91 -3.35
N SER A 30 -39.33 -21.55 -2.46
CA SER A 30 -38.83 -20.18 -2.25
C SER A 30 -37.34 -20.19 -1.98
N TYR A 31 -36.69 -19.03 -2.14
CA TYR A 31 -35.29 -18.83 -1.82
C TYR A 31 -35.15 -17.52 -1.05
N ASP A 32 -34.89 -17.66 0.21
CA ASP A 32 -34.81 -16.56 1.15
C ASP A 32 -33.40 -16.43 1.72
N THR A 33 -32.82 -15.20 1.68
CA THR A 33 -31.49 -14.94 2.24
C THR A 33 -31.63 -13.96 3.40
N VAL A 34 -31.13 -14.34 4.58
CA VAL A 34 -31.11 -13.54 5.79
C VAL A 34 -29.67 -13.29 6.29
N GLY A 35 -29.46 -12.38 7.23
CA GLY A 35 -28.13 -12.05 7.77
C GLY A 35 -27.48 -10.85 7.09
N LEU A 36 -28.24 -9.81 6.74
CA LEU A 36 -27.74 -8.57 6.14
C LEU A 36 -26.93 -8.75 4.85
N ALA A 37 -27.39 -9.65 3.98
CA ALA A 37 -26.82 -9.87 2.64
C ALA A 37 -27.01 -8.63 1.75
N ASP A 38 -25.96 -8.27 0.99
CA ASP A 38 -26.02 -7.23 -0.04
C ASP A 38 -26.79 -7.70 -1.30
N THR A 39 -26.86 -6.82 -2.30
CA THR A 39 -27.52 -7.14 -3.58
C THR A 39 -26.80 -8.27 -4.32
N ALA A 40 -25.46 -8.30 -4.31
CA ALA A 40 -24.69 -9.33 -5.02
C ALA A 40 -24.97 -10.74 -4.46
N ILE A 41 -25.11 -10.86 -3.13
CA ILE A 41 -25.46 -12.13 -2.47
C ILE A 41 -26.91 -12.49 -2.75
N LYS A 42 -27.83 -11.53 -2.82
CA LYS A 42 -29.23 -11.81 -3.20
C LYS A 42 -29.37 -12.27 -4.64
N GLU A 43 -28.56 -11.73 -5.54
CA GLU A 43 -28.48 -12.15 -6.95
C GLU A 43 -27.79 -13.52 -7.14
N SER A 44 -27.07 -14.02 -6.13
CA SER A 44 -26.42 -15.35 -6.18
C SER A 44 -27.42 -16.48 -6.44
N LYS A 45 -28.70 -16.29 -6.10
CA LYS A 45 -29.78 -17.27 -6.32
C LYS A 45 -29.76 -17.85 -7.72
N GLU A 46 -29.73 -17.01 -8.75
CA GLU A 46 -29.80 -17.48 -10.13
C GLU A 46 -28.46 -18.07 -10.58
N ARG A 47 -27.32 -17.51 -10.12
CA ARG A 47 -25.99 -18.07 -10.41
C ARG A 47 -25.84 -19.47 -9.81
N VAL A 48 -26.10 -19.61 -8.52
CA VAL A 48 -26.01 -20.88 -7.78
C VAL A 48 -26.96 -21.93 -8.36
N ARG A 49 -28.22 -21.56 -8.65
CA ARG A 49 -29.19 -22.47 -9.26
C ARG A 49 -28.72 -23.02 -10.62
N SER A 50 -28.25 -22.11 -11.47
CA SER A 50 -27.76 -22.48 -12.81
C SER A 50 -26.47 -23.31 -12.72
N ALA A 51 -25.53 -22.91 -11.86
CA ALA A 51 -24.27 -23.63 -11.66
C ALA A 51 -24.51 -25.08 -11.18
N ILE A 52 -25.40 -25.29 -10.21
CA ILE A 52 -25.75 -26.62 -9.73
C ILE A 52 -26.33 -27.50 -10.88
N LYS A 53 -27.29 -26.96 -11.65
CA LYS A 53 -27.91 -27.70 -12.77
C LYS A 53 -26.91 -27.99 -13.90
N ASN A 54 -26.11 -27.01 -14.28
CA ASN A 54 -25.13 -27.14 -15.36
C ASN A 54 -23.91 -27.99 -14.93
N SER A 55 -23.74 -28.23 -13.63
CA SER A 55 -22.82 -29.23 -13.09
C SER A 55 -23.44 -30.63 -12.94
N TYR A 56 -24.63 -30.86 -13.50
CA TYR A 56 -25.37 -32.13 -13.53
C TYR A 56 -25.84 -32.61 -12.14
N TYR A 57 -26.06 -31.71 -11.18
CA TYR A 57 -26.67 -32.02 -9.88
C TYR A 57 -28.13 -31.59 -9.84
N THR A 58 -28.91 -32.27 -8.98
CA THR A 58 -30.33 -31.95 -8.77
C THR A 58 -30.50 -30.72 -7.89
N TYR A 59 -31.15 -29.68 -8.42
CA TYR A 59 -31.51 -28.52 -7.61
C TYR A 59 -32.83 -28.78 -6.87
N PRO A 60 -32.90 -28.66 -5.52
CA PRO A 60 -34.08 -29.00 -4.75
C PRO A 60 -35.25 -28.07 -5.01
N VAL A 61 -36.47 -28.65 -5.24
CA VAL A 61 -37.72 -27.88 -5.39
C VAL A 61 -38.41 -27.84 -4.01
N ARG A 62 -37.79 -27.07 -3.08
CA ARG A 62 -38.24 -26.90 -1.68
C ARG A 62 -38.10 -25.45 -1.25
N LYS A 63 -38.57 -25.11 -0.05
CA LYS A 63 -38.25 -23.81 0.57
C LYS A 63 -36.80 -23.82 1.04
N ILE A 64 -35.96 -22.94 0.46
CA ILE A 64 -34.55 -22.78 0.78
C ILE A 64 -34.39 -21.51 1.60
N THR A 65 -33.82 -21.62 2.80
CA THR A 65 -33.46 -20.47 3.63
C THR A 65 -31.96 -20.49 3.84
N ILE A 66 -31.30 -19.38 3.51
CA ILE A 66 -29.85 -19.20 3.70
C ILE A 66 -29.63 -18.11 4.73
N ASN A 67 -28.96 -18.44 5.81
CA ASN A 67 -28.57 -17.50 6.85
C ASN A 67 -27.05 -17.29 6.83
N LEU A 68 -26.63 -16.02 6.80
CA LEU A 68 -25.23 -15.63 6.88
C LEU A 68 -24.94 -15.05 8.28
N ALA A 69 -24.43 -15.87 9.18
CA ALA A 69 -24.11 -15.46 10.55
C ALA A 69 -22.68 -14.89 10.65
N PRO A 70 -22.43 -13.87 11.49
CA PRO A 70 -23.35 -13.17 12.40
C PRO A 70 -24.29 -12.18 11.68
N ALA A 71 -25.49 -11.97 12.22
CA ALA A 71 -26.53 -11.16 11.56
C ALA A 71 -26.36 -9.63 11.73
N ASP A 72 -25.45 -9.20 12.58
CA ASP A 72 -25.20 -7.78 12.91
C ASP A 72 -24.26 -7.08 11.91
N THR A 73 -23.52 -7.84 11.13
CA THR A 73 -22.55 -7.35 10.15
C THR A 73 -23.05 -7.54 8.74
N LYS A 74 -22.98 -6.50 7.89
CA LYS A 74 -23.34 -6.57 6.48
C LYS A 74 -22.31 -7.39 5.71
N LYS A 75 -22.77 -8.43 4.96
CA LYS A 75 -21.95 -9.23 4.07
C LYS A 75 -22.08 -8.71 2.66
N GLU A 76 -20.94 -8.61 1.97
CA GLU A 76 -20.85 -8.06 0.63
C GLU A 76 -20.02 -8.97 -0.28
N GLY A 77 -20.42 -9.06 -1.55
CA GLY A 77 -19.67 -9.78 -2.58
C GLY A 77 -20.21 -11.16 -2.94
N SER A 78 -19.73 -11.66 -4.06
CA SER A 78 -20.17 -12.92 -4.70
C SER A 78 -19.36 -14.15 -4.27
N HIS A 79 -18.32 -13.97 -3.44
CA HIS A 79 -17.40 -15.04 -3.04
C HIS A 79 -18.03 -16.13 -2.14
N PHE A 80 -19.29 -15.96 -1.74
CA PHE A 80 -20.06 -16.96 -1.01
C PHE A 80 -20.79 -17.98 -1.91
N ASP A 81 -20.84 -17.73 -3.23
CA ASP A 81 -21.65 -18.55 -4.15
C ASP A 81 -21.29 -20.04 -4.06
N LEU A 82 -19.98 -20.37 -4.04
CA LEU A 82 -19.51 -21.75 -3.93
C LEU A 82 -19.96 -22.40 -2.62
N ALA A 83 -19.81 -21.71 -1.51
CA ALA A 83 -20.22 -22.21 -0.20
C ALA A 83 -21.75 -22.38 -0.10
N ILE A 84 -22.52 -21.45 -0.68
CA ILE A 84 -23.98 -21.57 -0.76
C ILE A 84 -24.38 -22.78 -1.61
N ALA A 85 -23.77 -22.98 -2.77
CA ALA A 85 -24.05 -24.13 -3.65
C ALA A 85 -23.81 -25.46 -2.95
N LEU A 86 -22.65 -25.59 -2.30
CA LEU A 86 -22.29 -26.79 -1.53
C LEU A 86 -23.27 -27.00 -0.35
N GLY A 87 -23.64 -25.92 0.34
CA GLY A 87 -24.63 -25.98 1.41
C GLY A 87 -25.99 -26.51 0.94
N ILE A 88 -26.46 -26.09 -0.24
CA ILE A 88 -27.70 -26.60 -0.85
C ILE A 88 -27.58 -28.07 -1.21
N LEU A 89 -26.48 -28.50 -1.84
CA LEU A 89 -26.24 -29.88 -2.22
C LEU A 89 -26.15 -30.82 -1.02
N ILE A 90 -25.53 -30.37 0.07
CA ILE A 90 -25.42 -31.14 1.32
C ILE A 90 -26.77 -31.19 2.04
N ALA A 91 -27.48 -30.06 2.15
CA ALA A 91 -28.78 -30.02 2.81
C ALA A 91 -29.85 -30.79 2.06
N SER A 92 -29.73 -30.97 0.72
CA SER A 92 -30.62 -31.80 -0.09
C SER A 92 -30.24 -33.26 -0.09
N GLU A 93 -29.15 -33.68 0.54
CA GLU A 93 -28.59 -35.04 0.52
C GLU A 93 -28.15 -35.50 -0.89
N GLU A 94 -28.02 -34.54 -1.84
CA GLU A 94 -27.48 -34.82 -3.17
C GLU A 94 -26.00 -35.25 -3.08
N ILE A 95 -25.27 -34.69 -2.11
CA ILE A 95 -23.93 -35.11 -1.74
C ILE A 95 -23.84 -35.43 -0.25
N VAL A 96 -23.11 -36.48 0.08
CA VAL A 96 -22.84 -36.88 1.46
C VAL A 96 -21.37 -36.71 1.74
N SER A 97 -21.04 -35.81 2.61
CA SER A 97 -19.69 -35.56 3.09
C SER A 97 -19.75 -35.04 4.54
N GLN A 98 -18.69 -35.26 5.32
CA GLN A 98 -18.51 -34.67 6.63
C GLN A 98 -17.25 -33.79 6.66
N THR A 99 -16.37 -33.96 5.69
CA THR A 99 -15.06 -33.27 5.64
C THR A 99 -15.18 -31.80 5.31
N TYR A 100 -16.29 -31.36 4.66
CA TYR A 100 -16.50 -29.94 4.33
C TYR A 100 -16.41 -28.97 5.52
N LYS A 101 -16.64 -29.46 6.74
CA LYS A 101 -16.60 -28.66 7.98
C LYS A 101 -15.20 -28.20 8.34
N ASP A 102 -14.19 -28.90 7.84
CA ASP A 102 -12.78 -28.61 8.12
C ASP A 102 -12.23 -27.48 7.24
N TYR A 103 -12.97 -27.08 6.20
CA TYR A 103 -12.52 -26.13 5.19
C TYR A 103 -13.19 -24.77 5.32
N ILE A 104 -12.41 -23.74 5.09
CA ILE A 104 -12.92 -22.41 4.71
C ILE A 104 -13.13 -22.42 3.20
N ILE A 105 -14.37 -22.17 2.76
CA ILE A 105 -14.77 -22.28 1.36
C ILE A 105 -15.09 -20.90 0.80
N LEU A 106 -14.38 -20.54 -0.28
CA LEU A 106 -14.48 -19.25 -0.94
C LEU A 106 -14.52 -19.45 -2.46
N GLY A 107 -15.43 -18.76 -3.15
CA GLY A 107 -15.48 -18.80 -4.61
C GLY A 107 -16.77 -18.18 -5.16
N GLU A 108 -16.64 -17.47 -6.27
CA GLU A 108 -17.77 -16.98 -7.07
C GLU A 108 -18.10 -18.01 -8.16
N LEU A 109 -19.38 -18.27 -8.39
CA LEU A 109 -19.82 -19.21 -9.44
C LEU A 109 -20.31 -18.47 -10.68
N SER A 110 -19.90 -18.97 -11.85
CA SER A 110 -20.54 -18.69 -13.13
C SER A 110 -21.74 -19.61 -13.35
N LEU A 111 -22.60 -19.27 -14.30
CA LEU A 111 -23.81 -20.05 -14.61
C LEU A 111 -23.52 -21.48 -15.09
N ASP A 112 -22.35 -21.71 -15.68
CA ASP A 112 -21.88 -23.01 -16.18
C ASP A 112 -21.23 -23.91 -15.10
N GLY A 113 -21.15 -23.42 -13.85
CA GLY A 113 -20.50 -24.13 -12.75
C GLY A 113 -19.00 -23.90 -12.63
N SER A 114 -18.40 -23.04 -13.45
CA SER A 114 -17.02 -22.61 -13.27
C SER A 114 -16.85 -21.68 -12.07
N ILE A 115 -15.67 -21.75 -11.42
CA ILE A 115 -15.33 -20.97 -10.24
C ILE A 115 -14.45 -19.78 -10.68
N ASN A 116 -14.94 -18.56 -10.46
CA ASN A 116 -14.22 -17.33 -10.78
C ASN A 116 -13.30 -16.89 -9.64
N SER A 117 -12.25 -16.13 -10.01
CA SER A 117 -11.38 -15.46 -9.03
C SER A 117 -12.18 -14.49 -8.15
N ILE A 118 -11.77 -14.38 -6.92
CA ILE A 118 -12.33 -13.45 -5.94
C ILE A 118 -11.26 -12.47 -5.46
N ARG A 119 -11.71 -11.31 -5.02
CA ARG A 119 -10.81 -10.28 -4.47
C ARG A 119 -10.58 -10.48 -2.99
N GLY A 120 -9.37 -10.15 -2.52
CA GLY A 120 -9.07 -10.16 -1.09
C GLY A 120 -8.86 -11.56 -0.50
N VAL A 121 -8.43 -12.55 -1.30
CA VAL A 121 -8.17 -13.91 -0.81
C VAL A 121 -7.09 -13.90 0.27
N LEU A 122 -6.00 -13.18 0.06
CA LEU A 122 -4.89 -13.15 1.02
C LEU A 122 -5.30 -12.61 2.41
N PRO A 123 -5.98 -11.45 2.54
CA PRO A 123 -6.49 -11.00 3.83
C PRO A 123 -7.51 -11.96 4.45
N LEU A 124 -8.36 -12.63 3.66
CA LEU A 124 -9.29 -13.64 4.17
C LEU A 124 -8.56 -14.84 4.76
N ILE A 125 -7.58 -15.40 4.04
CA ILE A 125 -6.76 -16.53 4.52
C ILE A 125 -6.01 -16.16 5.80
N ILE A 126 -5.33 -15.00 5.83
CA ILE A 126 -4.53 -14.59 6.98
C ILE A 126 -5.39 -14.41 8.22
N SER A 127 -6.60 -13.82 8.08
CA SER A 127 -7.52 -13.70 9.21
C SER A 127 -8.03 -15.07 9.68
N ALA A 128 -8.35 -15.96 8.75
CA ALA A 128 -8.80 -17.32 9.08
C ALA A 128 -7.69 -18.13 9.80
N ILE A 129 -6.43 -17.93 9.44
CA ILE A 129 -5.29 -18.54 10.15
C ILE A 129 -5.20 -18.03 11.60
N GLN A 130 -5.42 -16.73 11.82
CA GLN A 130 -5.43 -16.14 13.16
C GLN A 130 -6.54 -16.73 14.04
N ASP A 131 -7.67 -17.10 13.43
CA ASP A 131 -8.79 -17.77 14.09
C ASP A 131 -8.61 -19.30 14.21
N GLY A 132 -7.46 -19.84 13.75
CA GLY A 132 -7.07 -21.24 13.91
C GLY A 132 -7.37 -22.17 12.73
N HIS A 133 -7.93 -21.65 11.63
CA HIS A 133 -8.21 -22.46 10.43
C HIS A 133 -6.96 -22.72 9.61
N LYS A 134 -6.84 -23.91 9.03
CA LYS A 134 -5.67 -24.34 8.25
C LYS A 134 -5.99 -24.91 6.87
N LYS A 135 -7.25 -25.19 6.59
CA LYS A 135 -7.69 -25.84 5.33
C LYS A 135 -8.61 -24.93 4.53
N PHE A 136 -8.29 -24.76 3.25
CA PHE A 136 -8.99 -23.80 2.38
C PHE A 136 -9.36 -24.45 1.05
N ILE A 137 -10.56 -24.15 0.56
CA ILE A 137 -11.01 -24.42 -0.81
C ILE A 137 -11.19 -23.09 -1.52
N LEU A 138 -10.44 -22.86 -2.60
CA LEU A 138 -10.32 -21.59 -3.30
C LEU A 138 -10.46 -21.77 -4.82
N PRO A 139 -10.77 -20.68 -5.57
CA PRO A 139 -10.67 -20.67 -7.02
C PRO A 139 -9.24 -20.93 -7.49
N ALA A 140 -9.04 -21.73 -8.54
CA ALA A 140 -7.72 -22.01 -9.13
C ALA A 140 -6.98 -20.73 -9.55
N LYS A 141 -7.70 -19.70 -10.01
CA LYS A 141 -7.14 -18.39 -10.36
C LYS A 141 -6.52 -17.65 -9.17
N ASN A 142 -6.92 -17.96 -7.94
CA ASN A 142 -6.33 -17.38 -6.71
C ASN A 142 -5.23 -18.27 -6.09
N ALA A 143 -4.92 -19.42 -6.69
CA ALA A 143 -3.94 -20.36 -6.18
C ALA A 143 -2.57 -19.70 -5.95
N LYS A 144 -2.13 -18.87 -6.90
CA LYS A 144 -0.82 -18.19 -6.83
C LYS A 144 -0.73 -17.25 -5.63
N GLU A 145 -1.78 -16.46 -5.37
CA GLU A 145 -1.86 -15.56 -4.21
C GLU A 145 -1.77 -16.34 -2.88
N ALA A 146 -2.46 -17.48 -2.79
CA ALA A 146 -2.48 -18.30 -1.60
C ALA A 146 -1.19 -19.12 -1.38
N SER A 147 -0.45 -19.45 -2.45
CA SER A 147 0.74 -20.31 -2.39
C SER A 147 1.91 -19.74 -1.59
N TYR A 148 1.94 -18.42 -1.32
CA TYR A 148 2.99 -17.80 -0.52
C TYR A 148 2.81 -17.98 1.00
N ILE A 149 1.67 -18.52 1.44
CA ILE A 149 1.40 -18.72 2.85
C ILE A 149 1.79 -20.14 3.26
N SER A 150 2.73 -20.25 4.17
CA SER A 150 3.17 -21.53 4.71
C SER A 150 2.31 -22.02 5.88
N GLY A 151 2.31 -23.32 6.13
CA GLY A 151 1.64 -23.94 7.28
C GLY A 151 0.12 -24.12 7.13
N ILE A 152 -0.40 -24.02 5.90
CA ILE A 152 -1.80 -24.26 5.55
C ILE A 152 -1.93 -25.27 4.40
N GLU A 153 -3.10 -25.84 4.26
CA GLU A 153 -3.49 -26.71 3.15
C GLU A 153 -4.50 -25.96 2.27
N VAL A 154 -4.10 -25.63 1.05
CA VAL A 154 -4.96 -24.96 0.08
C VAL A 154 -5.27 -25.90 -1.08
N TYR A 155 -6.53 -26.06 -1.38
CA TYR A 155 -7.05 -26.83 -2.48
C TYR A 155 -7.75 -25.89 -3.48
N ALA A 156 -7.28 -25.86 -4.70
CA ALA A 156 -7.72 -24.92 -5.72
C ALA A 156 -8.45 -25.64 -6.86
N PHE A 157 -9.61 -25.11 -7.27
CA PHE A 157 -10.49 -25.74 -8.23
C PHE A 157 -11.01 -24.74 -9.28
N ASP A 158 -11.28 -25.24 -10.48
CA ASP A 158 -11.88 -24.48 -11.57
C ASP A 158 -13.40 -24.67 -11.67
N LYS A 159 -13.94 -25.78 -11.14
CA LYS A 159 -15.37 -26.15 -11.29
C LYS A 159 -15.99 -26.64 -10.00
N LEU A 160 -17.30 -26.39 -9.84
CA LEU A 160 -18.10 -26.91 -8.73
C LEU A 160 -18.05 -28.43 -8.64
N SER A 161 -18.10 -29.15 -9.79
CA SER A 161 -18.04 -30.61 -9.84
C SER A 161 -16.74 -31.18 -9.26
N GLU A 162 -15.61 -30.52 -9.50
CA GLU A 162 -14.30 -30.92 -8.96
C GLU A 162 -14.27 -30.81 -7.44
N VAL A 163 -14.85 -29.73 -6.87
CA VAL A 163 -14.98 -29.58 -5.43
C VAL A 163 -15.85 -30.65 -4.81
N VAL A 164 -16.97 -31.02 -5.47
CA VAL A 164 -17.86 -32.08 -5.01
C VAL A 164 -17.16 -33.42 -5.05
N ASP A 165 -16.44 -33.76 -6.14
CA ASP A 165 -15.70 -35.02 -6.26
C ASP A 165 -14.60 -35.12 -5.20
N PHE A 166 -13.91 -34.02 -4.90
CA PHE A 166 -12.93 -33.96 -3.81
C PHE A 166 -13.59 -34.17 -2.43
N LEU A 167 -14.67 -33.46 -2.11
CA LEU A 167 -15.35 -33.56 -0.81
C LEU A 167 -16.05 -34.92 -0.59
N THR A 168 -16.42 -35.62 -1.67
CA THR A 168 -17.02 -36.96 -1.61
C THR A 168 -15.99 -38.10 -1.69
N GLY A 169 -14.69 -37.76 -1.81
CA GLY A 169 -13.62 -38.78 -1.89
C GLY A 169 -13.52 -39.48 -3.24
N LYS A 170 -14.17 -39.00 -4.29
CA LYS A 170 -14.09 -39.55 -5.65
C LYS A 170 -12.79 -39.13 -6.37
N SER A 171 -12.20 -38.00 -5.96
CA SER A 171 -10.92 -37.55 -6.47
C SER A 171 -9.97 -37.21 -5.31
N GLU A 172 -8.69 -37.60 -5.48
CA GLU A 172 -7.62 -37.18 -4.58
C GLU A 172 -6.91 -35.98 -5.19
N VAL A 173 -6.92 -34.84 -4.47
CA VAL A 173 -6.22 -33.62 -4.85
C VAL A 173 -5.18 -33.31 -3.78
N LYS A 174 -3.95 -33.04 -4.21
CA LYS A 174 -2.89 -32.61 -3.29
C LYS A 174 -3.03 -31.12 -2.99
N PRO A 175 -2.70 -30.67 -1.76
CA PRO A 175 -2.67 -29.25 -1.46
C PRO A 175 -1.60 -28.55 -2.31
N LEU A 176 -1.79 -27.23 -2.53
CA LEU A 176 -0.85 -26.40 -3.27
C LEU A 176 0.53 -26.42 -2.61
N GLU A 177 1.57 -26.48 -3.43
CA GLU A 177 2.95 -26.31 -2.98
C GLU A 177 3.20 -24.84 -2.60
N THR A 178 3.97 -24.64 -1.53
CA THR A 178 4.35 -23.28 -1.07
C THR A 178 5.39 -22.69 -2.03
N SER A 179 5.14 -21.46 -2.48
CA SER A 179 6.06 -20.69 -3.33
C SER A 179 7.06 -19.89 -2.49
N GLU A 180 8.32 -19.83 -2.93
CA GLU A 180 9.34 -19.04 -2.27
C GLU A 180 9.30 -17.56 -2.71
N PHE A 181 9.08 -16.65 -1.77
CA PHE A 181 9.05 -15.20 -2.00
C PHE A 181 10.40 -14.66 -2.50
N VAL A 182 11.51 -15.12 -1.93
CA VAL A 182 12.87 -14.62 -2.24
C VAL A 182 13.25 -14.83 -3.71
N ALA A 183 12.82 -15.94 -4.33
CA ALA A 183 13.13 -16.22 -5.73
C ALA A 183 12.48 -15.21 -6.68
N ILE A 184 11.29 -14.72 -6.36
CA ILE A 184 10.52 -13.77 -7.18
C ILE A 184 11.00 -12.34 -6.98
N SER A 185 11.31 -11.95 -5.75
CA SER A 185 11.81 -10.59 -5.46
C SER A 185 13.12 -10.27 -6.19
N LYS A 186 14.00 -11.27 -6.35
CA LYS A 186 15.27 -11.11 -7.09
C LYS A 186 15.12 -11.06 -8.61
N ALA A 187 14.05 -11.60 -9.17
CA ALA A 187 13.81 -11.65 -10.61
C ALA A 187 13.20 -10.35 -11.16
N ASN A 188 12.59 -9.55 -10.30
CA ASN A 188 11.86 -8.35 -10.71
C ASN A 188 12.80 -7.13 -10.82
N LYS A 189 12.88 -6.52 -12.00
CA LYS A 189 13.71 -5.34 -12.27
C LYS A 189 12.83 -4.14 -12.58
N TYR A 190 13.25 -2.98 -12.09
CA TYR A 190 12.66 -1.70 -12.49
C TYR A 190 13.08 -1.33 -13.92
N SER A 191 12.23 -0.62 -14.65
CA SER A 191 12.50 -0.18 -16.03
C SER A 191 13.30 1.12 -16.10
N VAL A 192 13.67 1.72 -14.96
CA VAL A 192 14.40 2.99 -14.85
C VAL A 192 15.57 2.84 -13.89
N ASP A 193 16.64 3.65 -14.08
CA ASP A 193 17.85 3.62 -13.27
C ASP A 193 18.40 5.04 -13.05
N PHE A 194 19.01 5.30 -11.89
CA PHE A 194 19.63 6.59 -11.58
C PHE A 194 20.81 6.95 -12.51
N SER A 195 21.42 5.97 -13.19
CA SER A 195 22.44 6.21 -14.21
C SER A 195 21.91 6.99 -15.42
N GLU A 196 20.59 6.93 -15.66
CA GLU A 196 19.96 7.70 -16.74
C GLU A 196 19.77 9.18 -16.38
N VAL A 197 19.84 9.54 -15.09
CA VAL A 197 19.71 10.91 -14.60
C VAL A 197 21.07 11.62 -14.76
N LYS A 198 21.16 12.57 -15.69
CA LYS A 198 22.38 13.35 -15.94
C LYS A 198 22.56 14.47 -14.93
N GLY A 199 23.78 14.68 -14.43
CA GLY A 199 24.06 15.69 -13.42
C GLY A 199 23.27 15.52 -12.12
N GLN A 200 22.69 16.61 -11.58
CA GLN A 200 21.75 16.61 -10.44
C GLN A 200 22.33 15.98 -9.16
N PHE A 201 23.64 16.18 -8.88
CA PHE A 201 24.32 15.52 -7.75
C PHE A 201 23.70 15.84 -6.39
N VAL A 202 23.28 17.08 -6.17
CA VAL A 202 22.63 17.53 -4.92
C VAL A 202 21.26 16.83 -4.75
N ALA A 203 20.48 16.75 -5.82
CA ALA A 203 19.17 16.11 -5.78
C ALA A 203 19.31 14.58 -5.59
N LYS A 204 20.28 13.93 -6.24
CA LYS A 204 20.57 12.50 -6.03
C LYS A 204 20.97 12.23 -4.59
N ARG A 205 21.88 13.04 -4.02
CA ARG A 205 22.30 12.92 -2.61
C ARG A 205 21.12 13.12 -1.64
N ALA A 206 20.26 14.09 -1.88
CA ALA A 206 19.08 14.32 -1.06
C ALA A 206 18.09 13.15 -1.12
N LEU A 207 17.88 12.56 -2.32
CA LEU A 207 17.02 11.38 -2.48
C LEU A 207 17.62 10.14 -1.81
N GLU A 208 18.95 9.96 -1.88
CA GLU A 208 19.65 8.90 -1.13
C GLU A 208 19.43 9.04 0.38
N ILE A 209 19.63 10.23 0.93
CA ILE A 209 19.38 10.52 2.37
C ILE A 209 17.91 10.26 2.71
N ALA A 210 17.00 10.75 1.87
CA ALA A 210 15.57 10.59 2.09
C ALA A 210 15.16 9.12 2.14
N VAL A 211 15.62 8.31 1.19
CA VAL A 211 15.34 6.88 1.17
C VAL A 211 16.01 6.16 2.34
N ALA A 212 17.26 6.52 2.68
CA ALA A 212 17.96 5.92 3.81
C ALA A 212 17.26 6.16 5.15
N GLY A 213 16.66 7.34 5.35
CA GLY A 213 15.99 7.71 6.59
C GLY A 213 14.46 7.56 6.59
N GLY A 214 13.83 7.35 5.44
CA GLY A 214 12.36 7.38 5.30
C GLY A 214 11.78 8.80 5.21
N HIS A 215 12.60 9.80 4.87
CA HIS A 215 12.22 11.20 4.90
C HIS A 215 11.41 11.64 3.68
N ASN A 216 10.47 12.57 3.88
CA ASN A 216 9.69 13.19 2.82
C ASN A 216 10.47 14.30 2.11
N VAL A 217 10.32 14.40 0.77
CA VAL A 217 11.09 15.32 -0.08
C VAL A 217 10.20 16.21 -0.93
N LEU A 218 10.57 17.48 -1.03
CA LEU A 218 10.00 18.42 -2.00
C LEU A 218 11.11 18.89 -2.96
N MET A 219 10.92 18.66 -4.24
CA MET A 219 11.78 19.11 -5.33
C MET A 219 11.22 20.37 -5.96
N ILE A 220 11.97 21.47 -5.97
CA ILE A 220 11.59 22.76 -6.55
C ILE A 220 12.48 23.05 -7.74
N GLY A 221 11.93 23.28 -8.92
CA GLY A 221 12.74 23.58 -10.10
C GLY A 221 11.90 23.81 -11.35
N PRO A 222 12.52 24.35 -12.42
CA PRO A 222 11.82 24.66 -13.67
C PRO A 222 11.24 23.41 -14.34
N PRO A 223 10.30 23.58 -15.27
CA PRO A 223 9.83 22.51 -16.13
C PRO A 223 11.00 21.89 -16.89
N GLY A 224 10.98 20.56 -17.09
CA GLY A 224 12.05 19.86 -17.82
C GLY A 224 13.35 19.62 -17.03
N ALA A 225 13.44 19.98 -15.75
CA ALA A 225 14.63 19.75 -14.90
C ALA A 225 14.81 18.26 -14.49
N GLY A 226 13.93 17.34 -14.90
CA GLY A 226 14.08 15.91 -14.61
C GLY A 226 13.45 15.46 -13.27
N LYS A 227 12.67 16.31 -12.59
CA LYS A 227 12.04 16.02 -11.29
C LYS A 227 11.22 14.70 -11.30
N THR A 228 10.36 14.54 -12.29
CA THR A 228 9.50 13.35 -12.44
C THR A 228 10.33 12.09 -12.73
N MET A 229 11.43 12.20 -13.50
CA MET A 229 12.34 11.09 -13.78
C MET A 229 13.05 10.64 -12.50
N MET A 230 13.60 11.58 -11.74
CA MET A 230 14.23 11.29 -10.45
C MET A 230 13.26 10.64 -9.45
N ALA A 231 12.02 11.13 -9.39
CA ALA A 231 10.99 10.53 -8.54
C ALA A 231 10.70 9.07 -8.91
N LYS A 232 10.61 8.75 -10.21
CA LYS A 232 10.42 7.37 -10.70
C LYS A 232 11.61 6.45 -10.37
N CYS A 233 12.82 7.00 -10.22
CA CYS A 233 13.99 6.23 -9.82
C CYS A 233 14.04 5.95 -8.30
N VAL A 234 13.26 6.67 -7.45
CA VAL A 234 13.31 6.47 -5.99
C VAL A 234 13.06 5.02 -5.57
N PRO A 235 12.06 4.30 -6.10
CA PRO A 235 11.85 2.89 -5.72
C PRO A 235 13.05 1.98 -6.01
N THR A 236 13.90 2.32 -7.00
CA THR A 236 15.05 1.50 -7.40
C THR A 236 16.17 1.49 -6.37
N ILE A 237 16.24 2.53 -5.54
CA ILE A 237 17.24 2.68 -4.47
C ILE A 237 16.68 2.36 -3.08
N MET A 238 15.37 2.07 -2.97
CA MET A 238 14.78 1.61 -1.72
C MET A 238 15.21 0.18 -1.41
N PRO A 239 15.36 -0.18 -0.13
CA PRO A 239 15.56 -1.58 0.27
C PRO A 239 14.43 -2.47 -0.24
N ASP A 240 14.77 -3.71 -0.58
CA ASP A 240 13.75 -4.68 -0.98
C ASP A 240 12.73 -4.86 0.14
N MET A 241 11.48 -5.16 -0.23
CA MET A 241 10.46 -5.45 0.77
C MET A 241 10.75 -6.76 1.48
N THR A 242 10.55 -6.80 2.79
CA THR A 242 10.46 -8.06 3.50
C THR A 242 9.19 -8.80 3.12
N PHE A 243 9.09 -10.07 3.44
CA PHE A 243 7.87 -10.84 3.17
C PHE A 243 6.65 -10.23 3.86
N GLU A 244 6.81 -9.77 5.11
CA GLU A 244 5.75 -9.11 5.88
C GLU A 244 5.29 -7.81 5.20
N GLU A 245 6.23 -6.98 4.75
CA GLU A 245 5.90 -5.75 4.01
C GLU A 245 5.17 -6.05 2.69
N ALA A 246 5.62 -7.09 1.96
CA ALA A 246 4.98 -7.53 0.73
C ALA A 246 3.55 -8.02 0.97
N ILE A 247 3.32 -8.77 2.04
CA ILE A 247 1.99 -9.21 2.47
C ILE A 247 1.09 -8.02 2.81
N GLU A 248 1.58 -7.03 3.57
CA GLU A 248 0.80 -5.83 3.90
C GLU A 248 0.34 -5.07 2.63
N VAL A 249 1.26 -4.87 1.68
CA VAL A 249 0.96 -4.22 0.40
C VAL A 249 0.00 -5.06 -0.43
N THR A 250 0.24 -6.37 -0.52
CA THR A 250 -0.59 -7.28 -1.31
C THR A 250 -2.03 -7.31 -0.80
N LYS A 251 -2.24 -7.32 0.54
CA LYS A 251 -3.59 -7.22 1.13
C LYS A 251 -4.35 -6.00 0.63
N ILE A 252 -3.70 -4.83 0.62
CA ILE A 252 -4.32 -3.58 0.19
C ILE A 252 -4.64 -3.62 -1.31
N HIS A 253 -3.70 -4.11 -2.14
CA HIS A 253 -3.88 -4.22 -3.59
C HIS A 253 -4.93 -5.27 -3.96
N SER A 254 -5.00 -6.38 -3.24
CA SER A 254 -6.02 -7.42 -3.43
C SER A 254 -7.43 -6.90 -3.11
N VAL A 255 -7.61 -6.20 -1.98
CA VAL A 255 -8.90 -5.56 -1.63
C VAL A 255 -9.29 -4.47 -2.65
N ALA A 256 -8.33 -3.70 -3.15
CA ALA A 256 -8.57 -2.72 -4.20
C ALA A 256 -8.94 -3.37 -5.55
N GLY A 257 -8.57 -4.63 -5.77
CA GLY A 257 -8.78 -5.37 -7.01
C GLY A 257 -7.83 -4.97 -8.13
N ILE A 258 -6.59 -4.60 -7.77
CA ILE A 258 -5.52 -4.23 -8.72
C ILE A 258 -4.31 -5.18 -8.65
N LEU A 259 -4.42 -6.27 -7.89
CA LEU A 259 -3.38 -7.29 -7.82
C LEU A 259 -3.31 -8.01 -9.18
N ASP A 260 -2.10 -8.28 -9.65
CA ASP A 260 -1.85 -9.09 -10.83
C ASP A 260 -1.98 -10.58 -10.45
N ASP A 261 -3.01 -11.24 -10.98
CA ASP A 261 -3.31 -12.65 -10.69
C ASP A 261 -2.16 -13.59 -11.12
N SER A 262 -1.34 -13.18 -12.11
CA SER A 262 -0.21 -13.99 -12.60
C SER A 262 0.96 -14.05 -11.62
N VAL A 263 1.14 -13.00 -10.81
CA VAL A 263 2.22 -12.91 -9.81
C VAL A 263 1.72 -13.28 -8.42
N GLY A 264 0.50 -12.88 -8.06
CA GLY A 264 -0.17 -13.20 -6.81
C GLY A 264 0.35 -12.47 -5.56
N ILE A 265 1.49 -11.79 -5.65
CA ILE A 265 2.09 -11.00 -4.56
C ILE A 265 2.80 -9.77 -5.11
N VAL A 266 2.72 -8.65 -4.39
CA VAL A 266 3.45 -7.44 -4.76
C VAL A 266 4.88 -7.53 -4.26
N VAL A 267 5.84 -7.59 -5.17
CA VAL A 267 7.28 -7.73 -4.84
C VAL A 267 8.04 -6.42 -4.95
N ASN A 268 7.60 -5.49 -5.80
CA ASN A 268 8.20 -4.17 -5.96
C ASN A 268 7.51 -3.16 -5.04
N ARG A 269 8.29 -2.22 -4.49
CA ARG A 269 7.72 -1.11 -3.73
C ARG A 269 6.77 -0.31 -4.61
N PRO A 270 5.52 -0.07 -4.18
CA PRO A 270 4.56 0.70 -4.95
C PRO A 270 5.05 2.11 -5.26
N PHE A 271 4.82 2.55 -6.48
CA PHE A 271 4.99 3.94 -6.91
C PHE A 271 3.66 4.47 -7.40
N ARG A 272 3.04 5.36 -6.64
CA ARG A 272 1.73 5.92 -6.96
C ARG A 272 1.88 7.39 -7.33
N THR A 273 1.29 7.75 -8.47
CA THR A 273 1.34 9.13 -8.97
C THR A 273 -0.08 9.58 -9.39
N PRO A 274 -0.91 9.98 -8.41
CA PRO A 274 -2.23 10.50 -8.72
C PRO A 274 -2.13 11.82 -9.51
N HIS A 275 -3.02 12.03 -10.44
CA HIS A 275 -3.09 13.29 -11.18
C HIS A 275 -3.51 14.42 -10.25
N HIS A 276 -3.06 15.67 -10.48
CA HIS A 276 -3.37 16.83 -9.61
C HIS A 276 -4.87 17.15 -9.52
N THR A 277 -5.70 16.65 -10.45
CA THR A 277 -7.17 16.74 -10.38
C THR A 277 -7.81 15.70 -9.47
N ALA A 278 -7.02 14.82 -8.83
CA ALA A 278 -7.53 13.78 -7.95
C ALA A 278 -8.38 14.38 -6.81
N THR A 279 -9.52 13.76 -6.57
CA THR A 279 -10.44 14.15 -5.49
C THR A 279 -10.00 13.56 -4.16
N VAL A 280 -10.51 14.11 -3.04
CA VAL A 280 -10.27 13.55 -1.69
C VAL A 280 -10.61 12.05 -1.61
N PRO A 281 -11.75 11.55 -2.14
CA PRO A 281 -12.01 10.11 -2.16
C PRO A 281 -11.05 9.28 -3.01
N ALA A 282 -10.51 9.83 -4.10
CA ALA A 282 -9.50 9.13 -4.88
C ALA A 282 -8.18 9.00 -4.10
N LEU A 283 -7.79 10.03 -3.36
CA LEU A 283 -6.55 10.05 -2.60
C LEU A 283 -6.65 9.24 -1.30
N MET A 284 -7.67 9.51 -0.47
CA MET A 284 -7.85 8.87 0.85
C MET A 284 -8.54 7.51 0.78
N GLY A 285 -9.37 7.32 -0.23
CA GLY A 285 -10.27 6.19 -0.32
C GLY A 285 -11.72 6.58 -0.09
N GLY A 286 -12.63 5.69 -0.48
CA GLY A 286 -14.06 5.96 -0.39
C GLY A 286 -14.92 5.10 -1.30
N GLY A 287 -16.01 5.70 -1.79
CA GLY A 287 -17.04 4.97 -2.53
C GLY A 287 -18.01 4.25 -1.60
N ASN A 288 -18.96 3.52 -2.16
CA ASN A 288 -19.98 2.79 -1.38
C ASN A 288 -19.36 1.71 -0.50
N ASN A 289 -18.27 1.09 -0.95
CA ASN A 289 -17.58 -0.02 -0.27
C ASN A 289 -16.33 0.46 0.49
N ALA A 290 -16.17 1.78 0.70
CA ALA A 290 -15.05 2.38 1.43
C ALA A 290 -13.67 1.83 1.00
N LYS A 291 -13.42 1.70 -0.32
CA LYS A 291 -12.16 1.16 -0.86
C LYS A 291 -10.96 2.02 -0.50
N PRO A 292 -9.74 1.41 -0.40
CA PRO A 292 -8.50 2.17 -0.20
C PRO A 292 -8.22 3.11 -1.36
N GLY A 293 -7.65 4.29 -1.07
CA GLY A 293 -7.22 5.27 -2.06
C GLY A 293 -5.73 5.20 -2.36
N GLU A 294 -5.24 6.14 -3.19
CA GLU A 294 -3.85 6.20 -3.65
C GLU A 294 -2.83 6.24 -2.51
N ILE A 295 -3.17 6.87 -1.38
CA ILE A 295 -2.34 6.93 -0.17
C ILE A 295 -2.08 5.53 0.39
N SER A 296 -3.13 4.71 0.51
CA SER A 296 -3.00 3.34 0.99
C SER A 296 -2.38 2.41 -0.05
N LEU A 297 -2.65 2.66 -1.34
CA LEU A 297 -2.00 1.93 -2.44
C LEU A 297 -0.50 2.20 -2.54
N ALA A 298 -0.02 3.33 -1.98
CA ALA A 298 1.40 3.66 -1.87
C ALA A 298 2.08 3.08 -0.62
N HIS A 299 1.34 2.31 0.20
CA HIS A 299 1.88 1.74 1.45
C HIS A 299 3.19 0.98 1.23
N ASN A 300 4.18 1.20 2.11
CA ASN A 300 5.55 0.69 2.03
C ASN A 300 6.29 1.07 0.73
N GLY A 301 5.83 2.10 0.02
CA GLY A 301 6.38 2.59 -1.23
C GLY A 301 6.44 4.11 -1.29
N VAL A 302 6.19 4.67 -2.46
CA VAL A 302 6.31 6.10 -2.77
C VAL A 302 4.99 6.66 -3.26
N LEU A 303 4.54 7.74 -2.64
CA LEU A 303 3.50 8.61 -3.18
C LEU A 303 4.16 9.82 -3.83
N PHE A 304 4.09 9.93 -5.15
CA PHE A 304 4.62 11.05 -5.90
C PHE A 304 3.53 12.04 -6.28
N LEU A 305 3.65 13.27 -5.79
CA LEU A 305 2.76 14.38 -6.13
C LEU A 305 3.48 15.34 -7.07
N ASP A 306 3.27 15.16 -8.36
CA ASP A 306 3.79 16.10 -9.36
C ASP A 306 2.97 17.38 -9.37
N GLU A 307 3.63 18.52 -9.58
CA GLU A 307 2.99 19.84 -9.59
C GLU A 307 2.12 20.08 -8.34
N MET A 308 2.67 19.80 -7.14
CA MET A 308 1.94 19.80 -5.87
C MET A 308 1.04 21.02 -5.65
N PRO A 309 1.42 22.29 -5.99
CA PRO A 309 0.55 23.45 -5.83
C PRO A 309 -0.66 23.48 -6.79
N GLU A 310 -0.74 22.58 -7.79
CA GLU A 310 -1.90 22.49 -8.68
C GLU A 310 -3.04 21.64 -8.11
N TYR A 311 -2.77 20.85 -7.07
CA TYR A 311 -3.81 20.16 -6.32
C TYR A 311 -4.72 21.14 -5.58
N GLN A 312 -5.98 20.74 -5.40
CA GLN A 312 -6.89 21.48 -4.54
C GLN A 312 -6.34 21.48 -3.09
N ARG A 313 -6.33 22.65 -2.44
CA ARG A 313 -5.84 22.79 -1.05
C ARG A 313 -6.48 21.79 -0.10
N ARG A 314 -7.80 21.57 -0.22
CA ARG A 314 -8.53 20.59 0.59
C ARG A 314 -7.99 19.16 0.42
N THR A 315 -7.60 18.79 -0.78
CA THR A 315 -7.03 17.46 -1.08
C THR A 315 -5.65 17.32 -0.42
N LEU A 316 -4.80 18.35 -0.51
CA LEU A 316 -3.47 18.32 0.14
C LEU A 316 -3.55 18.28 1.67
N GLU A 317 -4.51 18.97 2.29
CA GLU A 317 -4.69 18.95 3.74
C GLU A 317 -5.05 17.56 4.28
N THR A 318 -5.64 16.68 3.47
CA THR A 318 -5.96 15.30 3.88
C THR A 318 -4.72 14.42 4.06
N LEU A 319 -3.58 14.81 3.49
CA LEU A 319 -2.30 14.09 3.67
C LEU A 319 -1.73 14.21 5.08
N ARG A 320 -2.15 15.23 5.85
CA ARG A 320 -1.54 15.57 7.15
C ARG A 320 -1.64 14.41 8.13
N GLN A 321 -2.80 13.78 8.23
CA GLN A 321 -3.02 12.66 9.14
C GLN A 321 -2.24 11.40 8.70
N PRO A 322 -2.34 10.91 7.45
CA PRO A 322 -1.55 9.76 7.02
C PRO A 322 -0.03 9.93 7.17
N LEU A 323 0.50 11.15 6.91
CA LEU A 323 1.92 11.45 7.10
C LEU A 323 2.36 11.46 8.58
N GLU A 324 1.44 11.61 9.53
CA GLU A 324 1.75 11.60 10.97
C GLU A 324 1.48 10.22 11.59
N ASP A 325 0.31 9.64 11.29
CA ASP A 325 -0.16 8.42 11.94
C ASP A 325 0.16 7.14 11.15
N GLY A 326 0.53 7.26 9.86
CA GLY A 326 0.76 6.11 8.97
C GLY A 326 -0.52 5.33 8.64
N VAL A 327 -1.70 5.95 8.79
CA VAL A 327 -3.01 5.34 8.57
C VAL A 327 -3.93 6.30 7.81
N ALA A 328 -4.65 5.79 6.83
CA ALA A 328 -5.74 6.50 6.15
C ALA A 328 -7.10 6.05 6.71
N VAL A 329 -7.84 6.98 7.29
CA VAL A 329 -9.18 6.72 7.87
C VAL A 329 -10.25 7.07 6.85
N VAL A 330 -11.03 6.07 6.45
CA VAL A 330 -12.16 6.22 5.51
C VAL A 330 -13.46 6.08 6.27
N SER A 331 -14.08 7.22 6.62
CA SER A 331 -15.37 7.26 7.32
C SER A 331 -16.54 7.36 6.34
N ARG A 332 -17.58 6.54 6.57
CA ARG A 332 -18.86 6.58 5.88
C ARG A 332 -20.00 6.43 6.90
N ALA A 333 -21.22 6.78 6.50
CA ALA A 333 -22.38 6.82 7.39
C ALA A 333 -22.61 5.55 8.24
N LYS A 334 -22.11 4.39 7.79
CA LYS A 334 -22.30 3.10 8.46
C LYS A 334 -21.02 2.41 8.92
N ARG A 335 -19.84 2.89 8.50
CA ARG A 335 -18.55 2.23 8.77
C ARG A 335 -17.42 3.23 8.76
N THR A 336 -16.46 3.05 9.66
CA THR A 336 -15.13 3.68 9.60
C THR A 336 -14.11 2.56 9.41
N LEU A 337 -13.32 2.66 8.35
CA LEU A 337 -12.26 1.71 8.03
C LEU A 337 -10.92 2.41 8.09
N GLU A 338 -9.93 1.70 8.61
CA GLU A 338 -8.55 2.14 8.66
C GLU A 338 -7.71 1.32 7.69
N TYR A 339 -6.96 2.00 6.84
CA TYR A 339 -6.02 1.38 5.92
C TYR A 339 -4.60 1.79 6.27
N PRO A 340 -3.63 0.86 6.29
CA PRO A 340 -2.23 1.22 6.41
C PRO A 340 -1.82 2.20 5.30
N ALA A 341 -1.05 3.24 5.69
CA ALA A 341 -0.69 4.33 4.79
C ALA A 341 0.71 4.89 5.13
N ARG A 342 1.67 4.00 5.37
CA ARG A 342 3.07 4.36 5.55
C ARG A 342 3.75 4.42 4.20
N PHE A 343 4.01 5.62 3.73
CA PHE A 343 4.63 5.87 2.42
C PHE A 343 5.64 6.99 2.55
N MET A 344 6.61 7.01 1.66
CA MET A 344 7.51 8.14 1.47
C MET A 344 6.84 9.13 0.52
N LEU A 345 6.62 10.37 0.98
CA LEU A 345 6.12 11.44 0.12
C LEU A 345 7.29 12.03 -0.67
N VAL A 346 7.22 11.93 -1.98
CA VAL A 346 8.05 12.70 -2.90
C VAL A 346 7.14 13.69 -3.63
N ALA A 347 7.44 14.96 -3.53
CA ALA A 347 6.64 16.00 -4.19
C ALA A 347 7.50 16.83 -5.14
N SER A 348 6.89 17.35 -6.19
CA SER A 348 7.55 18.30 -7.07
C SER A 348 6.71 19.57 -7.21
N MET A 349 7.38 20.70 -7.43
CA MET A 349 6.73 21.95 -7.79
C MET A 349 7.63 22.81 -8.68
N ASN A 350 7.01 23.73 -9.40
CA ASN A 350 7.72 24.80 -10.06
C ASN A 350 7.96 25.96 -9.05
N PRO A 351 8.98 26.79 -9.25
CA PRO A 351 9.26 27.92 -8.33
C PRO A 351 8.24 29.06 -8.42
N CYS A 352 7.43 29.08 -9.47
CA CYS A 352 6.35 30.06 -9.72
C CYS A 352 5.38 29.51 -10.78
N PRO A 353 4.23 30.16 -11.05
CA PRO A 353 3.29 29.70 -12.07
C PRO A 353 3.88 29.53 -13.47
N CYS A 354 4.79 30.42 -13.90
CA CYS A 354 5.44 30.30 -15.21
C CYS A 354 6.66 29.35 -15.19
N GLY A 355 7.12 28.91 -14.00
CA GLY A 355 8.25 28.00 -13.85
C GLY A 355 9.66 28.65 -13.93
N ASN A 356 9.77 29.95 -14.23
CA ASN A 356 11.04 30.60 -14.58
C ASN A 356 11.64 31.46 -13.47
N LEU A 357 11.08 31.47 -12.26
CA LEU A 357 11.67 32.23 -11.14
C LEU A 357 13.04 31.65 -10.79
N GLY A 358 14.09 32.51 -10.83
CA GLY A 358 15.47 32.05 -10.61
C GLY A 358 16.13 31.35 -11.80
N SER A 359 15.45 31.21 -12.94
CA SER A 359 16.02 30.60 -14.15
C SER A 359 17.13 31.45 -14.73
N LYS A 360 18.23 30.79 -15.14
CA LYS A 360 19.37 31.45 -15.83
C LYS A 360 19.10 31.68 -17.32
N THR A 361 18.13 31.01 -17.89
CA THR A 361 17.87 30.97 -19.34
C THR A 361 16.61 31.74 -19.75
N GLN A 362 15.62 31.86 -18.89
CA GLN A 362 14.35 32.51 -19.18
C GLN A 362 13.92 33.47 -18.04
N GLN A 363 13.45 34.64 -18.41
CA GLN A 363 13.00 35.62 -17.43
C GLN A 363 11.61 35.26 -16.88
N CYS A 364 11.45 35.31 -15.56
CA CYS A 364 10.15 35.16 -14.91
C CYS A 364 9.25 36.35 -15.23
N LYS A 365 7.99 36.06 -15.62
CA LYS A 365 6.97 37.07 -15.95
C LYS A 365 5.90 37.23 -14.87
N CYS A 366 6.00 36.45 -13.78
CA CYS A 366 5.02 36.45 -12.70
C CYS A 366 5.21 37.68 -11.80
N THR A 367 4.12 38.28 -11.38
CA THR A 367 4.13 39.31 -10.34
C THR A 367 4.39 38.72 -8.96
N PRO A 368 4.92 39.47 -7.99
CA PRO A 368 5.09 38.95 -6.63
C PRO A 368 3.81 38.39 -6.00
N LEU A 369 2.66 39.01 -6.31
CA LEU A 369 1.36 38.53 -5.82
C LEU A 369 0.97 37.16 -6.39
N GLU A 370 1.23 36.93 -7.68
CA GLU A 370 0.98 35.60 -8.33
C GLU A 370 1.89 34.54 -7.74
N ILE A 371 3.17 34.84 -7.52
CA ILE A 371 4.11 33.92 -6.88
C ILE A 371 3.62 33.57 -5.47
N HIS A 372 3.29 34.60 -4.66
CA HIS A 372 2.81 34.38 -3.31
C HIS A 372 1.52 33.53 -3.28
N ARG A 373 0.53 33.80 -4.16
CA ARG A 373 -0.69 33.01 -4.28
C ARG A 373 -0.43 31.54 -4.67
N TYR A 374 0.55 31.32 -5.52
CA TYR A 374 0.93 29.99 -5.96
C TYR A 374 1.56 29.18 -4.83
N ILE A 375 2.53 29.76 -4.14
CA ILE A 375 3.26 29.10 -3.06
C ILE A 375 2.37 28.89 -1.83
N SER A 376 1.50 29.86 -1.49
CA SER A 376 0.59 29.80 -0.34
C SER A 376 -0.52 28.73 -0.45
N LYS A 377 -0.64 28.05 -1.59
CA LYS A 377 -1.48 26.85 -1.70
C LYS A 377 -0.96 25.73 -0.80
N LEU A 378 0.36 25.67 -0.57
CA LEU A 378 0.98 24.74 0.39
C LEU A 378 0.92 25.35 1.79
N SER A 379 0.23 24.69 2.71
CA SER A 379 0.13 25.18 4.08
C SER A 379 1.39 24.91 4.88
N GLY A 380 1.73 25.78 5.82
CA GLY A 380 2.85 25.60 6.75
C GLY A 380 2.83 24.22 7.44
N PRO A 381 1.68 23.77 8.02
CA PRO A 381 1.60 22.46 8.63
C PRO A 381 1.88 21.28 7.69
N LEU A 382 1.64 21.40 6.39
CA LEU A 382 1.99 20.38 5.41
C LEU A 382 3.50 20.42 5.09
N LEU A 383 4.05 21.61 4.89
CA LEU A 383 5.49 21.84 4.69
C LEU A 383 6.32 21.36 5.88
N ASP A 384 5.80 21.54 7.08
CA ASP A 384 6.43 20.99 8.31
C ASP A 384 6.57 19.46 8.30
N ARG A 385 5.86 18.74 7.46
CA ARG A 385 5.94 17.27 7.30
C ARG A 385 6.86 16.82 6.18
N ILE A 386 7.43 17.78 5.45
CA ILE A 386 8.46 17.53 4.43
C ILE A 386 9.81 17.81 5.07
N ASP A 387 10.68 16.82 5.09
CA ASP A 387 11.97 16.90 5.81
C ASP A 387 13.05 17.56 4.97
N LEU A 388 13.11 17.24 3.69
CA LEU A 388 14.09 17.76 2.75
C LEU A 388 13.41 18.58 1.66
N GLN A 389 13.93 19.76 1.43
CA GLN A 389 13.55 20.64 0.33
C GLN A 389 14.78 20.90 -0.52
N ILE A 390 14.68 20.66 -1.83
CA ILE A 390 15.82 20.74 -2.74
C ILE A 390 15.49 21.55 -3.99
N GLU A 391 16.43 22.37 -4.43
CA GLU A 391 16.36 22.97 -5.74
C GLU A 391 16.93 22.01 -6.79
N VAL A 392 16.21 21.89 -7.89
CA VAL A 392 16.60 21.10 -9.05
C VAL A 392 16.81 22.05 -10.22
N ASP A 393 18.04 22.30 -10.57
CA ASP A 393 18.38 23.20 -11.69
C ASP A 393 18.11 22.54 -13.05
N SER A 394 18.00 23.38 -14.09
CA SER A 394 18.00 22.88 -15.46
C SER A 394 19.36 22.26 -15.79
N ILE A 395 19.35 21.12 -16.49
CA ILE A 395 20.57 20.43 -16.92
C ILE A 395 21.33 21.30 -17.93
N SER A 396 22.64 21.51 -17.72
CA SER A 396 23.49 22.19 -18.70
C SER A 396 23.72 21.30 -19.94
N TYR A 397 24.02 21.92 -21.08
CA TYR A 397 24.34 21.17 -22.29
C TYR A 397 25.60 20.29 -22.11
N ASP A 398 26.57 20.76 -21.33
CA ASP A 398 27.78 20.03 -21.04
C ASP A 398 27.52 18.80 -20.17
N ASP A 399 26.66 18.91 -19.15
CA ASP A 399 26.21 17.78 -18.33
C ASP A 399 25.42 16.77 -19.17
N PHE A 400 24.57 17.26 -20.07
CA PHE A 400 23.80 16.39 -20.98
C PHE A 400 24.70 15.58 -21.92
N ARG A 401 25.76 16.19 -22.45
CA ARG A 401 26.75 15.54 -23.35
C ARG A 401 27.81 14.77 -22.61
N SER A 402 27.96 14.94 -21.33
CA SER A 402 28.98 14.25 -20.53
C SER A 402 28.91 12.74 -20.73
N SER A 403 30.05 12.16 -21.09
CA SER A 403 30.25 10.73 -21.19
C SER A 403 30.68 10.10 -19.85
N VAL A 404 30.81 10.89 -18.79
CA VAL A 404 31.12 10.39 -17.45
C VAL A 404 29.97 9.46 -17.01
N PRO A 405 30.29 8.21 -16.64
CA PRO A 405 29.27 7.29 -16.14
C PRO A 405 28.58 7.89 -14.90
N ASN A 406 27.28 7.98 -14.95
CA ASN A 406 26.51 8.32 -13.77
C ASN A 406 26.43 7.13 -12.83
N GLU A 407 26.27 7.42 -11.55
CA GLU A 407 26.10 6.40 -10.53
C GLU A 407 24.81 5.61 -10.75
N SER A 408 24.90 4.28 -10.67
CA SER A 408 23.76 3.37 -10.85
C SER A 408 22.87 3.34 -9.60
N SER A 409 21.63 2.97 -9.79
CA SER A 409 20.70 2.71 -8.68
C SER A 409 21.23 1.66 -7.71
N GLU A 410 21.92 0.63 -8.21
CA GLU A 410 22.50 -0.44 -7.40
C GLU A 410 23.55 0.08 -6.42
N ALA A 411 24.48 0.93 -6.89
CA ALA A 411 25.52 1.51 -6.04
C ALA A 411 24.92 2.40 -4.92
N ILE A 412 23.88 3.19 -5.23
CA ILE A 412 23.17 4.00 -4.23
C ILE A 412 22.44 3.08 -3.25
N LYS A 413 21.73 2.06 -3.76
CA LYS A 413 20.99 1.08 -2.95
C LYS A 413 21.87 0.38 -1.93
N GLU A 414 23.10 -0.01 -2.30
CA GLU A 414 24.04 -0.63 -1.36
C GLU A 414 24.36 0.28 -0.15
N ARG A 415 24.56 1.59 -0.38
CA ARG A 415 24.79 2.55 0.73
C ARG A 415 23.55 2.72 1.60
N VAL A 416 22.38 2.82 0.96
CA VAL A 416 21.10 2.88 1.66
C VAL A 416 20.87 1.63 2.52
N GLU A 417 21.17 0.45 1.99
CA GLU A 417 21.02 -0.82 2.71
C GLU A 417 21.95 -0.89 3.94
N LYS A 418 23.18 -0.40 3.83
CA LYS A 418 24.12 -0.30 4.97
C LYS A 418 23.56 0.61 6.06
N ALA A 419 23.08 1.80 5.70
CA ALA A 419 22.47 2.72 6.65
C ALA A 419 21.21 2.13 7.30
N ARG A 420 20.37 1.45 6.53
CA ARG A 420 19.18 0.75 7.04
C ARG A 420 19.52 -0.43 7.97
N ALA A 421 20.62 -1.13 7.72
CA ALA A 421 21.10 -2.18 8.61
C ALA A 421 21.47 -1.60 10.01
N ILE A 422 22.15 -0.46 10.06
CA ILE A 422 22.45 0.27 11.30
C ILE A 422 21.14 0.64 12.03
N GLN A 423 20.15 1.17 11.30
CA GLN A 423 18.85 1.55 11.88
C GLN A 423 18.09 0.33 12.42
N ARG A 424 18.06 -0.80 11.69
CA ARG A 424 17.45 -2.06 12.16
C ARG A 424 18.06 -2.53 13.48
N THR A 425 19.37 -2.44 13.61
CA THR A 425 20.07 -2.80 14.86
C THR A 425 19.73 -1.83 15.99
N ARG A 426 19.76 -0.51 15.69
CA ARG A 426 19.47 0.58 16.65
C ARG A 426 18.06 0.49 17.23
N TYR A 427 17.09 0.16 16.39
CA TYR A 427 15.66 0.14 16.75
C TYR A 427 15.11 -1.25 17.05
N SER A 428 15.99 -2.26 17.18
CA SER A 428 15.58 -3.61 17.52
C SER A 428 14.72 -3.61 18.79
N GLY A 429 13.57 -4.30 18.74
CA GLY A 429 12.59 -4.35 19.84
C GLY A 429 11.70 -3.10 19.98
N SER A 430 11.78 -2.12 19.06
CA SER A 430 10.87 -0.96 19.03
C SER A 430 9.94 -1.00 17.82
N LYS A 431 8.88 -0.15 17.85
CA LYS A 431 7.99 0.04 16.70
C LYS A 431 8.60 0.93 15.60
N THR A 432 9.66 1.66 15.92
CA THR A 432 10.39 2.54 15.00
C THR A 432 11.18 1.69 14.00
N LYS A 433 11.03 1.96 12.71
CA LYS A 433 11.76 1.25 11.64
C LYS A 433 12.85 2.12 11.02
N THR A 434 12.64 3.44 10.98
CA THR A 434 13.48 4.41 10.26
C THR A 434 13.71 5.67 11.09
N ASN A 435 14.69 6.48 10.69
CA ASN A 435 15.06 7.68 11.46
C ASN A 435 13.96 8.74 11.47
N ASP A 436 13.12 8.83 10.41
CA ASP A 436 11.99 9.77 10.39
C ASP A 436 10.92 9.42 11.43
N GLU A 437 10.78 8.15 11.80
CA GLU A 437 9.83 7.66 12.80
C GLU A 437 10.31 7.85 14.24
N MET A 438 11.54 8.33 14.48
CA MET A 438 12.07 8.51 15.84
C MET A 438 11.15 9.35 16.72
N THR A 439 10.86 8.84 17.90
CA THR A 439 10.19 9.59 18.97
C THR A 439 11.12 10.67 19.55
N ASN A 440 10.56 11.66 20.24
CA ASN A 440 11.38 12.71 20.90
C ASN A 440 12.42 12.12 21.89
N ALA A 441 12.08 11.02 22.57
CA ALA A 441 13.01 10.33 23.46
C ALA A 441 14.18 9.70 22.69
N GLN A 442 13.88 9.08 21.53
CA GLN A 442 14.90 8.51 20.65
C GLN A 442 15.78 9.56 19.99
N VAL A 443 15.20 10.72 19.60
CA VAL A 443 15.99 11.85 19.07
C VAL A 443 16.99 12.34 20.14
N LYS A 444 16.57 12.54 21.39
CA LYS A 444 17.48 12.91 22.47
C LYS A 444 18.59 11.88 22.71
N LYS A 445 18.28 10.59 22.55
CA LYS A 445 19.24 9.50 22.77
C LYS A 445 20.23 9.33 21.63
N TYR A 446 19.78 9.42 20.36
CA TYR A 446 20.57 9.03 19.19
C TYR A 446 21.06 10.19 18.34
N CYS A 447 20.60 11.42 18.62
CA CYS A 447 20.99 12.62 17.91
C CYS A 447 21.68 13.64 18.85
N ALA A 448 22.42 13.15 19.85
CA ALA A 448 23.22 14.01 20.70
C ALA A 448 24.28 14.73 19.84
N LEU A 449 24.44 16.04 20.05
CA LEU A 449 25.37 16.88 19.33
C LEU A 449 26.57 17.26 20.18
N ASP A 450 27.70 17.51 19.54
CA ASP A 450 28.83 18.20 20.15
C ASP A 450 28.54 19.71 20.27
N LYS A 451 29.40 20.44 20.98
CA LYS A 451 29.24 21.89 21.19
C LYS A 451 29.15 22.69 19.87
N VAL A 452 29.90 22.25 18.84
CA VAL A 452 29.92 22.91 17.51
C VAL A 452 28.59 22.65 16.78
N GLY A 453 28.10 21.42 16.81
CA GLY A 453 26.82 21.04 16.23
C GLY A 453 25.64 21.74 16.90
N GLU A 454 25.67 21.89 18.24
CA GLU A 454 24.65 22.65 18.98
C GLU A 454 24.65 24.13 18.58
N GLU A 455 25.82 24.75 18.43
CA GLU A 455 25.93 26.14 17.99
C GLU A 455 25.45 26.33 16.56
N LEU A 456 25.79 25.42 15.64
CA LEU A 456 25.26 25.43 14.27
C LEU A 456 23.74 25.34 14.25
N LEU A 457 23.16 24.41 15.00
CA LEU A 457 21.70 24.25 15.07
C LEU A 457 21.02 25.49 15.67
N LYS A 458 21.61 26.07 16.76
CA LYS A 458 21.12 27.30 17.37
C LYS A 458 21.14 28.48 16.40
N ASN A 459 22.23 28.62 15.64
CA ASN A 459 22.36 29.65 14.61
C ASN A 459 21.33 29.46 13.49
N ALA A 460 21.10 28.23 13.05
CA ALA A 460 20.06 27.90 12.06
C ALA A 460 18.65 28.19 12.60
N PHE A 461 18.38 27.82 13.85
CA PHE A 461 17.11 28.12 14.52
C PHE A 461 16.77 29.63 14.47
N THR A 462 17.75 30.47 14.78
CA THR A 462 17.56 31.93 14.80
C THR A 462 17.52 32.53 13.39
N LYS A 463 18.44 32.11 12.49
CA LYS A 463 18.57 32.72 11.16
C LYS A 463 17.50 32.24 10.16
N LEU A 464 17.04 30.99 10.27
CA LEU A 464 16.03 30.42 9.40
C LEU A 464 14.64 30.36 10.06
N ASN A 465 14.48 30.98 11.24
CA ASN A 465 13.22 31.04 11.99
C ASN A 465 12.56 29.62 12.14
N LEU A 466 13.39 28.59 12.40
CA LEU A 466 12.93 27.22 12.46
C LEU A 466 11.99 27.00 13.65
N THR A 467 10.91 26.27 13.43
CA THR A 467 10.05 25.77 14.51
C THR A 467 10.77 24.66 15.29
N ALA A 468 10.33 24.36 16.52
CA ALA A 468 10.85 23.24 17.29
C ALA A 468 10.69 21.91 16.54
N ARG A 469 9.60 21.76 15.77
CA ARG A 469 9.35 20.58 14.92
C ARG A 469 10.37 20.50 13.78
N ALA A 470 10.64 21.61 13.08
CA ALA A 470 11.64 21.68 12.03
C ALA A 470 13.05 21.36 12.55
N SER A 471 13.43 21.86 13.73
CA SER A 471 14.72 21.53 14.35
C SER A 471 14.85 20.03 14.68
N THR A 472 13.79 19.40 15.18
CA THR A 472 13.76 17.95 15.42
C THR A 472 13.96 17.16 14.12
N ARG A 473 13.39 17.63 12.99
CA ARG A 473 13.57 17.00 11.67
C ARG A 473 15.00 17.16 11.16
N VAL A 474 15.61 18.33 11.31
CA VAL A 474 17.03 18.53 10.99
C VAL A 474 17.90 17.50 11.73
N LEU A 475 17.63 17.24 13.01
CA LEU A 475 18.37 16.24 13.79
C LEU A 475 18.15 14.81 13.24
N LYS A 476 16.93 14.45 12.85
CA LYS A 476 16.63 13.14 12.25
C LYS A 476 17.36 12.95 10.90
N VAL A 477 17.37 13.99 10.06
CA VAL A 477 18.11 14.01 8.79
C VAL A 477 19.62 13.92 9.05
N ALA A 478 20.17 14.70 10.00
CA ALA A 478 21.59 14.65 10.39
C ALA A 478 21.99 13.24 10.88
N ARG A 479 21.12 12.55 11.64
CA ARG A 479 21.36 11.16 12.05
C ARG A 479 21.40 10.22 10.84
N THR A 480 20.55 10.44 9.84
CA THR A 480 20.54 9.64 8.61
C THR A 480 21.81 9.85 7.79
N ILE A 481 22.28 11.09 7.69
CA ILE A 481 23.54 11.41 7.02
C ILE A 481 24.72 10.72 7.74
N ALA A 482 24.73 10.74 9.08
CA ALA A 482 25.73 10.05 9.86
C ALA A 482 25.70 8.53 9.68
N ASP A 483 24.50 7.93 9.56
CA ASP A 483 24.34 6.49 9.26
C ASP A 483 24.89 6.14 7.86
N LEU A 484 24.67 7.00 6.86
CA LEU A 484 25.23 6.84 5.51
C LEU A 484 26.77 6.96 5.50
N ASP A 485 27.32 7.81 6.36
CA ASP A 485 28.77 7.96 6.55
C ASP A 485 29.39 6.86 7.45
N GLY A 486 28.56 5.95 8.01
CA GLY A 486 28.98 4.92 8.96
C GLY A 486 29.48 5.50 10.29
N SER A 487 29.09 6.74 10.64
CA SER A 487 29.48 7.42 11.89
C SER A 487 28.58 7.02 13.03
N GLU A 488 29.17 6.66 14.16
CA GLU A 488 28.43 6.35 15.40
C GLU A 488 27.75 7.62 15.93
N ASP A 489 28.47 8.75 15.91
CA ASP A 489 28.00 10.04 16.41
C ASP A 489 27.53 10.98 15.30
N VAL A 490 26.64 11.90 15.66
CA VAL A 490 26.20 12.98 14.77
C VAL A 490 27.19 14.13 14.88
N LEU A 491 28.07 14.27 13.88
CA LEU A 491 29.08 15.31 13.83
C LEU A 491 28.52 16.62 13.25
N SER A 492 29.21 17.74 13.52
CA SER A 492 28.86 19.06 12.99
C SER A 492 28.71 19.13 11.46
N LYS A 493 29.49 18.34 10.69
CA LYS A 493 29.34 18.24 9.22
C LYS A 493 27.98 17.67 8.80
N HIS A 494 27.44 16.69 9.55
CA HIS A 494 26.14 16.09 9.26
C HIS A 494 25.01 17.08 9.54
N VAL A 495 25.15 17.86 10.60
CA VAL A 495 24.19 18.94 10.95
C VAL A 495 24.21 20.03 9.88
N ALA A 496 25.41 20.44 9.43
CA ALA A 496 25.56 21.44 8.39
C ALA A 496 24.91 21.03 7.06
N GLU A 497 25.10 19.75 6.62
CA GLU A 497 24.43 19.21 5.44
C GLU A 497 22.91 19.16 5.63
N ALA A 498 22.42 18.71 6.79
CA ALA A 498 20.99 18.63 7.08
C ALA A 498 20.28 20.01 7.06
N ILE A 499 20.94 21.06 7.57
CA ILE A 499 20.43 22.43 7.57
C ILE A 499 20.24 22.96 6.14
N GLN A 500 21.11 22.59 5.20
CA GLN A 500 20.99 23.04 3.80
C GLN A 500 19.65 22.62 3.18
N TYR A 501 19.11 21.46 3.53
CA TYR A 501 17.83 20.99 3.03
C TYR A 501 16.60 21.69 3.63
N ARG A 502 16.80 22.67 4.53
CA ARG A 502 15.76 23.56 5.09
C ARG A 502 15.98 25.02 4.74
N SER A 503 17.03 25.34 4.00
CA SER A 503 17.36 26.73 3.63
C SER A 503 16.31 27.39 2.71
N LEU A 504 15.50 26.58 2.01
CA LEU A 504 14.47 27.03 1.09
C LEU A 504 13.21 27.55 1.82
N ASP A 505 13.01 27.21 3.10
CA ASP A 505 11.90 27.75 3.91
C ASP A 505 11.88 29.27 3.82
N ARG A 506 13.02 29.95 4.03
CA ARG A 506 13.14 31.39 3.94
C ARG A 506 13.01 31.94 2.52
N LYS A 507 13.48 31.21 1.52
CA LYS A 507 13.47 31.67 0.12
C LYS A 507 12.08 31.77 -0.47
N TYR A 508 11.21 30.84 -0.09
CA TYR A 508 9.89 30.66 -0.73
C TYR A 508 8.72 30.99 0.21
N TRP A 509 8.85 30.84 1.53
CA TRP A 509 7.71 30.96 2.45
C TRP A 509 7.83 32.10 3.49
N ASP A 510 8.98 32.75 3.63
CA ASP A 510 9.13 34.05 4.33
C ASP A 510 8.94 35.21 3.33
#